data_cc63c367d3c94fc8f9a325bc0ba01e13
#
_entry.id   cc63c367d3c94fc8f9a325bc0ba01e13
#
_cell.length_a   1.000
_cell.length_b   1.000
_cell.length_c   1.000
_cell.angle_alpha   90.00
_cell.angle_beta   90.00
_cell.angle_gamma   90.00
#
_symmetry.space_group_name_H-M   'P 1'
#
loop_
_entity.id
_entity.type
_entity.pdbx_description
1 polymer ?
#
loop_
_entity_poly.entity_id
_entity_poly.type
_entity_poly.pdbx_seq_one_letter_code
_entity_poly.pdbx_strand_id
1 'polypeptide(L)'
;KILGSMDAEASSTLQKLLAKQGLEFNLGSKVTGVSAEGGKGRVTFEPVGGGDAVTLEADVVLVSTGRRPYTAGLGLEEVGVALDKAGRVEIDGHYATSVKGIYAIGDVVKGPMLAHKAEDEGVALAEILAGQAGHVNYGVIPSVVYTAPEVASVGKTEEELKAAGVEYRVGKFPFTANGRARAMLHTDGLVKVLADK
;
A
#
# COMPACT_ATOMS: atom_id res chain seq x y z
N LYS A 1 11.99 0.07 -6.40
CA LYS A 1 10.87 0.17 -7.36
C LYS A 1 9.80 1.11 -6.82
N ILE A 2 8.97 1.70 -7.66
CA ILE A 2 7.70 2.29 -7.24
C ILE A 2 6.74 1.17 -6.81
N LEU A 3 5.64 1.47 -6.14
CA LEU A 3 4.66 0.47 -5.67
C LEU A 3 5.32 -0.70 -4.95
N GLY A 4 6.01 -0.43 -3.86
CA GLY A 4 6.87 -1.40 -3.16
C GLY A 4 6.22 -2.73 -2.81
N SER A 5 4.92 -2.73 -2.49
CA SER A 5 4.11 -3.90 -2.11
C SER A 5 3.43 -4.62 -3.28
N MET A 6 3.48 -4.08 -4.50
CA MET A 6 2.86 -4.70 -5.67
C MET A 6 3.86 -5.52 -6.49
N ASP A 7 3.35 -6.37 -7.38
CA ASP A 7 4.14 -7.19 -8.30
C ASP A 7 5.16 -6.35 -9.09
N ALA A 8 6.38 -6.85 -9.25
CA ALA A 8 7.47 -6.11 -9.87
C ALA A 8 7.22 -5.78 -11.34
N GLU A 9 6.54 -6.66 -12.07
CA GLU A 9 6.21 -6.41 -13.47
C GLU A 9 5.16 -5.31 -13.62
N ALA A 10 4.13 -5.32 -12.78
CA ALA A 10 3.13 -4.25 -12.72
C ALA A 10 3.79 -2.90 -12.35
N SER A 11 4.66 -2.90 -11.33
CA SER A 11 5.39 -1.71 -10.89
C SER A 11 6.30 -1.14 -11.99
N SER A 12 7.06 -2.01 -12.68
CA SER A 12 7.97 -1.56 -13.75
C SER A 12 7.21 -1.08 -14.98
N THR A 13 6.07 -1.69 -15.29
CA THR A 13 5.20 -1.27 -16.40
C THR A 13 4.63 0.12 -16.11
N LEU A 14 4.04 0.34 -14.92
CA LEU A 14 3.54 1.66 -14.55
C LEU A 14 4.65 2.72 -14.56
N GLN A 15 5.82 2.41 -13.99
CA GLN A 15 6.94 3.36 -13.98
C GLN A 15 7.32 3.84 -15.38
N LYS A 16 7.40 2.92 -16.36
CA LYS A 16 7.69 3.25 -17.75
C LYS A 16 6.60 4.14 -18.37
N LEU A 17 5.33 3.88 -18.05
CA LEU A 17 4.21 4.66 -18.57
C LEU A 17 4.18 6.06 -17.96
N LEU A 18 4.39 6.20 -16.67
CA LEU A 18 4.48 7.48 -15.99
C LEU A 18 5.72 8.30 -16.45
N ALA A 19 6.84 7.64 -16.70
CA ALA A 19 8.02 8.30 -17.27
C ALA A 19 7.74 8.87 -18.66
N LYS A 20 6.98 8.18 -19.51
CA LYS A 20 6.52 8.73 -20.80
C LYS A 20 5.61 9.95 -20.66
N GLN A 21 4.93 10.08 -19.52
CA GLN A 21 4.09 11.24 -19.18
C GLN A 21 4.90 12.39 -18.56
N GLY A 22 6.22 12.23 -18.40
CA GLY A 22 7.11 13.26 -17.88
C GLY A 22 7.46 13.15 -16.40
N LEU A 23 7.05 12.08 -15.70
CA LEU A 23 7.49 11.86 -14.31
C LEU A 23 8.93 11.36 -14.28
N GLU A 24 9.75 11.98 -13.44
CA GLU A 24 11.10 11.54 -13.14
C GLU A 24 11.14 10.81 -11.79
N PHE A 25 12.01 9.80 -11.68
CA PHE A 25 12.08 8.94 -10.51
C PHE A 25 13.50 8.88 -9.94
N ASN A 26 13.67 9.26 -8.70
CA ASN A 26 14.91 9.12 -7.94
C ASN A 26 14.74 7.98 -6.93
N LEU A 27 14.76 6.74 -7.43
CA LEU A 27 14.55 5.54 -6.61
C LEU A 27 15.79 5.19 -5.78
N GLY A 28 15.58 4.51 -4.66
CA GLY A 28 16.66 4.15 -3.73
C GLY A 28 17.31 5.37 -3.08
N SER A 29 16.55 6.44 -2.92
CA SER A 29 17.00 7.70 -2.35
C SER A 29 16.31 7.98 -1.02
N LYS A 30 17.04 8.62 -0.11
CA LYS A 30 16.56 9.08 1.19
C LYS A 30 16.56 10.61 1.19
N VAL A 31 15.40 11.22 1.41
CA VAL A 31 15.28 12.66 1.59
C VAL A 31 15.92 13.04 2.92
N THR A 32 16.87 13.98 2.87
CA THR A 32 17.63 14.47 4.02
C THR A 32 17.25 15.87 4.43
N GLY A 33 16.63 16.65 3.55
CA GLY A 33 16.18 18.00 3.85
C GLY A 33 15.13 18.51 2.89
N VAL A 34 14.29 19.40 3.41
CA VAL A 34 13.34 20.20 2.62
C VAL A 34 13.38 21.62 3.16
N SER A 35 13.54 22.60 2.27
CA SER A 35 13.46 24.02 2.62
C SER A 35 12.61 24.78 1.59
N ALA A 36 12.18 25.96 1.96
CA ALA A 36 11.49 26.89 1.08
C ALA A 36 12.23 28.22 1.06
N GLU A 37 12.72 28.63 -0.10
CA GLU A 37 13.47 29.87 -0.31
C GLU A 37 13.05 30.52 -1.63
N GLY A 38 12.87 31.84 -1.63
CA GLY A 38 12.59 32.60 -2.85
C GLY A 38 11.31 32.16 -3.59
N GLY A 39 10.31 31.59 -2.88
CA GLY A 39 9.08 31.08 -3.49
C GLY A 39 9.24 29.70 -4.14
N LYS A 40 10.37 29.04 -3.99
CA LYS A 40 10.65 27.69 -4.46
C LYS A 40 10.85 26.73 -3.30
N GLY A 41 10.42 25.49 -3.47
CA GLY A 41 10.76 24.39 -2.60
C GLY A 41 12.07 23.73 -3.04
N ARG A 42 12.95 23.44 -2.10
CA ARG A 42 14.19 22.69 -2.33
C ARG A 42 14.15 21.38 -1.58
N VAL A 43 14.37 20.28 -2.28
CA VAL A 43 14.40 18.93 -1.70
C VAL A 43 15.78 18.35 -1.89
N THR A 44 16.46 18.05 -0.78
CA THR A 44 17.77 17.40 -0.80
C THR A 44 17.61 15.93 -0.46
N PHE A 45 18.23 15.06 -1.24
CA PHE A 45 18.24 13.62 -1.02
C PHE A 45 19.59 13.02 -1.37
N GLU A 46 19.88 11.84 -0.84
CA GLU A 46 21.07 11.05 -1.09
C GLU A 46 20.71 9.61 -1.46
N PRO A 47 21.51 8.92 -2.29
CA PRO A 47 21.32 7.49 -2.54
C PRO A 47 21.50 6.67 -1.26
N VAL A 48 20.59 5.70 -1.02
CA VAL A 48 20.67 4.81 0.16
C VAL A 48 21.97 4.00 0.19
N GLY A 49 22.54 3.69 -0.99
CA GLY A 49 23.81 2.98 -1.13
C GLY A 49 25.06 3.85 -0.94
N GLY A 50 24.91 5.13 -0.58
CA GLY A 50 26.01 6.10 -0.49
C GLY A 50 26.22 6.83 -1.82
N GLY A 51 26.73 8.06 -1.75
CA GLY A 51 26.99 8.96 -2.88
C GLY A 51 26.70 10.40 -2.48
N ASP A 52 26.91 11.32 -3.41
CA ASP A 52 26.72 12.74 -3.19
C ASP A 52 25.24 13.09 -3.06
N ALA A 53 24.95 14.04 -2.18
CA ALA A 53 23.62 14.60 -2.03
C ALA A 53 23.23 15.43 -3.28
N VAL A 54 22.00 15.26 -3.70
CA VAL A 54 21.40 16.00 -4.83
C VAL A 54 20.30 16.91 -4.30
N THR A 55 20.24 18.13 -4.79
CA THR A 55 19.16 19.08 -4.48
C THR A 55 18.35 19.38 -5.74
N LEU A 56 17.03 19.22 -5.64
CA LEU A 56 16.07 19.62 -6.67
C LEU A 56 15.28 20.82 -6.21
N GLU A 57 14.98 21.72 -7.15
CA GLU A 57 14.05 22.84 -6.94
C GLU A 57 12.71 22.55 -7.63
N ALA A 58 11.62 22.93 -6.97
CA ALA A 58 10.28 22.81 -7.49
C ALA A 58 9.39 23.97 -7.05
N ASP A 59 8.34 24.24 -7.80
CA ASP A 59 7.33 25.24 -7.41
C ASP A 59 6.47 24.75 -6.24
N VAL A 60 6.24 23.44 -6.16
CA VAL A 60 5.46 22.79 -5.10
C VAL A 60 6.15 21.50 -4.67
N VAL A 61 6.22 21.27 -3.38
CA VAL A 61 6.70 20.00 -2.78
C VAL A 61 5.55 19.33 -2.06
N LEU A 62 5.17 18.16 -2.55
CA LEU A 62 4.17 17.30 -1.89
C LEU A 62 4.89 16.24 -1.04
N VAL A 63 4.60 16.22 0.27
CA VAL A 63 5.07 15.16 1.18
C VAL A 63 4.00 14.07 1.26
N SER A 64 4.30 12.90 0.71
CA SER A 64 3.37 11.76 0.63
C SER A 64 4.08 10.47 1.05
N THR A 65 4.59 10.45 2.29
CA THR A 65 5.49 9.40 2.81
C THR A 65 4.77 8.24 3.51
N GLY A 66 3.47 8.09 3.27
CA GLY A 66 2.65 7.02 3.86
C GLY A 66 1.79 7.50 5.03
N ARG A 67 1.31 6.53 5.82
CA ARG A 67 0.38 6.73 6.94
C ARG A 67 0.95 6.12 8.22
N ARG A 68 0.52 6.67 9.35
CA ARG A 68 0.75 6.10 10.68
C ARG A 68 -0.59 5.95 11.40
N PRO A 69 -0.73 4.97 12.31
CA PRO A 69 -1.91 4.88 13.16
C PRO A 69 -1.99 6.15 14.00
N TYR A 70 -3.17 6.72 14.09
CA TYR A 70 -3.41 7.90 14.93
C TYR A 70 -4.14 7.48 16.20
N THR A 71 -3.38 7.27 17.26
CA THR A 71 -3.87 6.80 18.58
C THR A 71 -3.70 7.86 19.68
N ALA A 72 -3.12 9.02 19.35
CA ALA A 72 -2.92 10.09 20.32
C ALA A 72 -4.26 10.67 20.80
N GLY A 73 -4.34 10.94 22.11
CA GLY A 73 -5.50 11.57 22.73
C GLY A 73 -6.71 10.65 22.94
N LEU A 74 -6.57 9.35 22.70
CA LEU A 74 -7.64 8.37 22.94
C LEU A 74 -7.68 7.81 24.36
N GLY A 75 -6.73 8.21 25.23
CA GLY A 75 -6.66 7.70 26.59
C GLY A 75 -6.32 6.21 26.69
N LEU A 76 -5.63 5.65 25.69
CA LEU A 76 -5.37 4.21 25.60
C LEU A 76 -4.46 3.72 26.75
N GLU A 77 -3.44 4.50 27.10
CA GLU A 77 -2.53 4.19 28.21
C GLU A 77 -3.26 4.22 29.55
N GLU A 78 -4.19 5.18 29.74
CA GLU A 78 -4.96 5.37 30.96
C GLU A 78 -5.89 4.20 31.24
N VAL A 79 -6.44 3.58 30.19
CA VAL A 79 -7.32 2.41 30.29
C VAL A 79 -6.55 1.08 30.18
N GLY A 80 -5.26 1.10 29.87
CA GLY A 80 -4.40 -0.08 29.82
C GLY A 80 -4.43 -0.83 28.48
N VAL A 81 -4.83 -0.17 27.39
CA VAL A 81 -4.79 -0.75 26.04
C VAL A 81 -3.35 -0.79 25.51
N ALA A 82 -2.87 -1.96 25.16
CA ALA A 82 -1.52 -2.17 24.66
C ALA A 82 -1.35 -1.67 23.23
N LEU A 83 -0.19 -1.03 22.96
CA LEU A 83 0.25 -0.62 21.64
C LEU A 83 1.52 -1.36 21.23
N ASP A 84 1.64 -1.71 19.95
CA ASP A 84 2.88 -2.25 19.41
C ASP A 84 3.94 -1.15 19.20
N LYS A 85 5.16 -1.55 18.80
CA LYS A 85 6.29 -0.64 18.55
C LYS A 85 6.03 0.40 17.44
N ALA A 86 5.03 0.18 16.59
CA ALA A 86 4.63 1.09 15.53
C ALA A 86 3.47 2.01 15.95
N GLY A 87 3.01 1.93 17.21
CA GLY A 87 1.91 2.71 17.78
C GLY A 87 0.53 2.19 17.38
N ARG A 88 0.42 0.92 16.94
CA ARG A 88 -0.87 0.30 16.60
C ARG A 88 -1.43 -0.41 17.84
N VAL A 89 -2.75 -0.41 17.95
CA VAL A 89 -3.44 -1.16 18.99
C VAL A 89 -3.21 -2.67 18.76
N GLU A 90 -2.75 -3.36 19.80
CA GLU A 90 -2.62 -4.82 19.78
C GLU A 90 -3.98 -5.47 19.98
N ILE A 91 -4.33 -6.41 19.10
CA ILE A 91 -5.58 -7.15 19.12
C ILE A 91 -5.33 -8.65 18.95
N ASP A 92 -6.27 -9.45 19.42
CA ASP A 92 -6.32 -10.88 19.13
C ASP A 92 -7.03 -11.18 17.78
N GLY A 93 -7.27 -12.48 17.51
CA GLY A 93 -7.97 -12.92 16.28
C GLY A 93 -9.46 -12.55 16.22
N HIS A 94 -10.00 -11.95 17.28
CA HIS A 94 -11.40 -11.50 17.40
C HIS A 94 -11.51 -10.00 17.62
N TYR A 95 -10.46 -9.25 17.27
CA TYR A 95 -10.35 -7.79 17.41
C TYR A 95 -10.37 -7.27 18.85
N ALA A 96 -10.31 -8.17 19.87
CA ALA A 96 -10.27 -7.75 21.26
C ALA A 96 -8.88 -7.20 21.61
N THR A 97 -8.88 -6.08 22.34
CA THR A 97 -7.65 -5.47 22.88
C THR A 97 -7.23 -6.18 24.18
N SER A 98 -6.11 -5.74 24.77
CA SER A 98 -5.68 -6.16 26.12
C SER A 98 -6.70 -5.88 27.23
N VAL A 99 -7.70 -5.03 26.98
CA VAL A 99 -8.72 -4.62 27.95
C VAL A 99 -10.07 -5.20 27.57
N LYS A 100 -10.65 -5.98 28.48
CA LYS A 100 -11.96 -6.64 28.25
C LYS A 100 -13.05 -5.62 27.91
N GLY A 101 -13.76 -5.87 26.82
CA GLY A 101 -14.88 -5.04 26.33
C GLY A 101 -14.42 -3.89 25.44
N ILE A 102 -13.12 -3.74 25.18
CA ILE A 102 -12.58 -2.81 24.20
C ILE A 102 -12.04 -3.56 23.00
N TYR A 103 -12.47 -3.16 21.81
CA TYR A 103 -12.07 -3.75 20.53
C TYR A 103 -11.48 -2.66 19.63
N ALA A 104 -10.65 -3.07 18.66
CA ALA A 104 -10.08 -2.14 17.70
C ALA A 104 -10.03 -2.76 16.30
N ILE A 105 -10.33 -1.94 15.29
CA ILE A 105 -10.34 -2.31 13.87
C ILE A 105 -9.77 -1.18 13.01
N GLY A 106 -9.58 -1.43 11.73
CA GLY A 106 -9.22 -0.40 10.74
C GLY A 106 -7.76 0.03 10.81
N ASP A 107 -7.52 1.31 10.59
CA ASP A 107 -6.16 1.87 10.41
C ASP A 107 -5.32 1.88 11.68
N VAL A 108 -5.95 1.73 12.85
CA VAL A 108 -5.24 1.72 14.15
C VAL A 108 -4.71 0.34 14.54
N VAL A 109 -5.05 -0.73 13.81
CA VAL A 109 -4.57 -2.09 14.05
C VAL A 109 -3.60 -2.54 12.94
N LYS A 110 -3.01 -3.70 13.09
CA LYS A 110 -2.09 -4.29 12.11
C LYS A 110 -2.81 -4.59 10.78
N GLY A 111 -2.14 -4.32 9.67
CA GLY A 111 -2.63 -4.59 8.31
C GLY A 111 -2.54 -3.38 7.40
N PRO A 112 -3.01 -3.49 6.16
CA PRO A 112 -3.07 -2.35 5.25
C PRO A 112 -4.10 -1.33 5.71
N MET A 113 -3.75 -0.04 5.58
CA MET A 113 -4.64 1.07 5.92
C MET A 113 -5.56 1.38 4.73
N LEU A 114 -6.62 0.56 4.59
CA LEU A 114 -7.57 0.60 3.49
C LEU A 114 -9.00 0.60 4.03
N ALA A 115 -9.85 1.45 3.46
CA ALA A 115 -11.25 1.63 3.92
C ALA A 115 -12.03 0.31 3.87
N HIS A 116 -11.98 -0.42 2.75
CA HIS A 116 -12.70 -1.69 2.61
C HIS A 116 -12.20 -2.78 3.57
N LYS A 117 -10.90 -2.80 3.94
CA LYS A 117 -10.39 -3.69 4.99
C LYS A 117 -11.03 -3.34 6.34
N ALA A 118 -11.13 -2.05 6.66
CA ALA A 118 -11.77 -1.59 7.90
C ALA A 118 -13.28 -1.88 7.93
N GLU A 119 -13.96 -1.77 6.80
CA GLU A 119 -15.39 -2.11 6.63
C GLU A 119 -15.61 -3.61 6.85
N ASP A 120 -14.81 -4.48 6.22
CA ASP A 120 -14.88 -5.94 6.43
C ASP A 120 -14.61 -6.33 7.89
N GLU A 121 -13.61 -5.71 8.53
CA GLU A 121 -13.34 -5.92 9.96
C GLU A 121 -14.51 -5.45 10.83
N GLY A 122 -15.17 -4.34 10.49
CA GLY A 122 -16.34 -3.85 11.18
C GLY A 122 -17.52 -4.82 11.13
N VAL A 123 -17.78 -5.38 9.95
CA VAL A 123 -18.81 -6.42 9.78
C VAL A 123 -18.46 -7.66 10.59
N ALA A 124 -17.23 -8.18 10.44
CA ALA A 124 -16.77 -9.37 11.16
C ALA A 124 -16.83 -9.18 12.68
N LEU A 125 -16.43 -8.02 13.21
CA LEU A 125 -16.53 -7.71 14.63
C LEU A 125 -17.99 -7.67 15.11
N ALA A 126 -18.87 -7.06 14.34
CA ALA A 126 -20.30 -7.02 14.69
C ALA A 126 -20.93 -8.43 14.75
N GLU A 127 -20.58 -9.30 13.81
CA GLU A 127 -20.99 -10.71 13.80
C GLU A 127 -20.46 -11.46 15.01
N ILE A 128 -19.16 -11.29 15.36
CA ILE A 128 -18.55 -11.91 16.55
C ILE A 128 -19.28 -11.46 17.83
N LEU A 129 -19.56 -10.16 17.97
CA LEU A 129 -20.29 -9.63 19.14
C LEU A 129 -21.73 -10.13 19.21
N ALA A 130 -22.33 -10.47 18.07
CA ALA A 130 -23.64 -11.12 17.99
C ALA A 130 -23.58 -12.64 18.19
N GLY A 131 -22.42 -13.23 18.50
CA GLY A 131 -22.25 -14.66 18.69
C GLY A 131 -22.18 -15.46 17.38
N GLN A 132 -21.90 -14.82 16.27
CA GLN A 132 -21.72 -15.44 14.95
C GLN A 132 -20.22 -15.63 14.62
N ALA A 133 -19.92 -16.34 13.54
CA ALA A 133 -18.56 -16.62 13.09
C ALA A 133 -18.09 -15.52 12.10
N GLY A 134 -17.81 -14.32 12.60
CA GLY A 134 -17.24 -13.24 11.78
C GLY A 134 -15.82 -13.56 11.31
N HIS A 135 -15.52 -13.33 10.04
CA HIS A 135 -14.21 -13.64 9.45
C HIS A 135 -13.84 -12.68 8.32
N VAL A 136 -12.57 -12.26 8.29
CA VAL A 136 -11.96 -11.52 7.17
C VAL A 136 -10.83 -12.33 6.56
N ASN A 137 -10.86 -12.53 5.25
CA ASN A 137 -9.75 -13.16 4.53
C ASN A 137 -8.72 -12.10 4.13
N TYR A 138 -7.72 -11.89 4.95
CA TYR A 138 -6.64 -10.93 4.71
C TYR A 138 -5.76 -11.26 3.49
N GLY A 139 -5.81 -12.49 2.97
CA GLY A 139 -5.06 -12.90 1.79
C GLY A 139 -5.62 -12.38 0.47
N VAL A 140 -6.85 -11.83 0.48
CA VAL A 140 -7.55 -11.37 -0.73
C VAL A 140 -8.04 -9.93 -0.63
N ILE A 141 -7.43 -9.11 0.21
CA ILE A 141 -7.72 -7.69 0.28
C ILE A 141 -7.15 -7.01 -0.97
N PRO A 142 -7.98 -6.40 -1.84
CA PRO A 142 -7.49 -5.73 -3.04
C PRO A 142 -6.76 -4.43 -2.71
N SER A 143 -5.77 -4.11 -3.52
CA SER A 143 -5.04 -2.84 -3.50
C SER A 143 -5.17 -2.14 -4.83
N VAL A 144 -5.38 -0.82 -4.81
CA VAL A 144 -5.50 0.01 -6.02
C VAL A 144 -4.62 1.24 -5.89
N VAL A 145 -3.94 1.60 -6.97
CA VAL A 145 -3.26 2.88 -7.14
C VAL A 145 -3.92 3.64 -8.28
N TYR A 146 -4.52 4.76 -7.95
CA TYR A 146 -5.35 5.58 -8.84
C TYR A 146 -4.50 6.53 -9.70
N THR A 147 -3.55 5.98 -10.43
CA THR A 147 -2.80 6.68 -11.47
C THR A 147 -3.51 6.55 -12.82
N ALA A 148 -2.99 7.16 -13.86
CA ALA A 148 -3.43 6.95 -15.24
C ALA A 148 -2.27 6.35 -16.05
N PRO A 149 -2.30 5.03 -16.38
CA PRO A 149 -3.31 4.03 -16.01
C PRO A 149 -3.28 3.63 -14.53
N GLU A 150 -4.39 3.11 -14.03
CA GLU A 150 -4.50 2.53 -12.70
C GLU A 150 -3.77 1.20 -12.60
N VAL A 151 -3.33 0.85 -11.37
CA VAL A 151 -2.85 -0.50 -11.06
C VAL A 151 -3.67 -1.06 -9.92
N ALA A 152 -4.26 -2.22 -10.13
CA ALA A 152 -4.98 -2.97 -9.11
C ALA A 152 -4.36 -4.35 -8.94
N SER A 153 -4.36 -4.86 -7.72
CA SER A 153 -3.86 -6.20 -7.41
C SER A 153 -4.63 -6.82 -6.24
N VAL A 154 -4.68 -8.14 -6.22
CA VAL A 154 -5.21 -8.92 -5.11
C VAL A 154 -4.41 -10.21 -4.97
N GLY A 155 -4.24 -10.70 -3.76
CA GLY A 155 -3.47 -11.90 -3.49
C GLY A 155 -1.96 -11.66 -3.49
N LYS A 156 -1.19 -12.73 -3.69
CA LYS A 156 0.28 -12.70 -3.60
C LYS A 156 0.93 -12.24 -4.90
N THR A 157 2.04 -11.55 -4.77
CA THR A 157 2.91 -11.19 -5.89
C THR A 157 3.75 -12.38 -6.35
N GLU A 158 4.30 -12.32 -7.55
CA GLU A 158 5.21 -13.34 -8.06
C GLU A 158 6.47 -13.46 -7.19
N GLU A 159 6.96 -12.36 -6.65
CA GLU A 159 8.12 -12.32 -5.74
C GLU A 159 7.84 -13.06 -4.43
N GLU A 160 6.63 -12.86 -3.87
CA GLU A 160 6.21 -13.56 -2.64
C GLU A 160 6.06 -15.06 -2.85
N LEU A 161 5.50 -15.50 -3.98
CA LEU A 161 5.40 -16.91 -4.32
C LEU A 161 6.77 -17.55 -4.51
N LYS A 162 7.70 -16.88 -5.21
CA LYS A 162 9.09 -17.33 -5.37
C LYS A 162 9.81 -17.46 -4.02
N ALA A 163 9.68 -16.45 -3.16
CA ALA A 163 10.30 -16.46 -1.84
C ALA A 163 9.73 -17.56 -0.94
N ALA A 164 8.44 -17.90 -1.09
CA ALA A 164 7.79 -18.98 -0.37
C ALA A 164 8.01 -20.37 -0.97
N GLY A 165 8.70 -20.50 -2.11
CA GLY A 165 8.92 -21.77 -2.81
C GLY A 165 7.63 -22.39 -3.36
N VAL A 166 6.58 -21.60 -3.56
CA VAL A 166 5.30 -22.08 -4.09
C VAL A 166 5.40 -22.21 -5.62
N GLU A 167 5.03 -23.37 -6.15
CA GLU A 167 4.93 -23.59 -7.60
C GLU A 167 3.68 -22.91 -8.16
N TYR A 168 3.82 -22.17 -9.25
CA TYR A 168 2.73 -21.45 -9.88
C TYR A 168 2.89 -21.41 -11.40
N ARG A 169 1.80 -21.08 -12.11
CA ARG A 169 1.78 -20.76 -13.54
C ARG A 169 1.44 -19.29 -13.71
N VAL A 170 2.01 -18.67 -14.75
CA VAL A 170 1.78 -17.26 -15.07
C VAL A 170 0.97 -17.16 -16.35
N GLY A 171 -0.19 -16.50 -16.28
CA GLY A 171 -0.96 -16.07 -17.43
C GLY A 171 -0.85 -14.55 -17.60
N LYS A 172 -0.73 -14.07 -18.85
CA LYS A 172 -0.68 -12.63 -19.17
C LYS A 172 -1.55 -12.32 -20.36
N PHE A 173 -2.25 -11.18 -20.28
CA PHE A 173 -3.06 -10.69 -21.39
C PHE A 173 -2.86 -9.19 -21.55
N PRO A 174 -2.27 -8.71 -22.68
CA PRO A 174 -2.03 -7.30 -22.90
C PRO A 174 -3.32 -6.56 -23.29
N PHE A 175 -3.50 -5.34 -22.83
CA PHE A 175 -4.67 -4.53 -23.17
C PHE A 175 -4.73 -4.13 -24.65
N THR A 176 -3.62 -4.16 -25.37
CA THR A 176 -3.61 -4.03 -26.84
C THR A 176 -4.48 -5.07 -27.56
N ALA A 177 -4.72 -6.23 -26.95
CA ALA A 177 -5.59 -7.29 -27.47
C ALA A 177 -7.02 -7.22 -26.91
N ASN A 178 -7.33 -6.28 -26.00
CA ASN A 178 -8.65 -6.14 -25.40
C ASN A 178 -9.53 -5.21 -26.24
N GLY A 179 -10.71 -5.69 -26.67
CA GLY A 179 -11.62 -4.92 -27.54
C GLY A 179 -12.10 -3.61 -26.91
N ARG A 180 -12.45 -3.61 -25.61
CA ARG A 180 -12.87 -2.39 -24.89
C ARG A 180 -11.72 -1.39 -24.76
N ALA A 181 -10.53 -1.85 -24.37
CA ALA A 181 -9.35 -1.00 -24.26
C ALA A 181 -9.02 -0.31 -25.60
N ARG A 182 -9.14 -1.04 -26.70
CA ARG A 182 -8.95 -0.51 -28.06
C ARG A 182 -10.01 0.52 -28.43
N ALA A 183 -11.27 0.24 -28.12
CA ALA A 183 -12.36 1.18 -28.38
C ALA A 183 -12.22 2.48 -27.59
N MET A 184 -11.68 2.41 -26.36
CA MET A 184 -11.42 3.56 -25.49
C MET A 184 -10.08 4.24 -25.77
N LEU A 185 -9.23 3.69 -26.66
CA LEU A 185 -7.85 4.13 -26.92
C LEU A 185 -6.93 4.08 -25.68
N HIS A 186 -7.25 3.24 -24.70
CA HIS A 186 -6.50 3.03 -23.47
C HIS A 186 -5.93 1.62 -23.45
N THR A 187 -4.90 1.38 -24.27
CA THR A 187 -4.33 0.05 -24.50
C THR A 187 -3.06 -0.23 -23.71
N ASP A 188 -2.60 0.71 -22.90
CA ASP A 188 -1.43 0.54 -22.05
C ASP A 188 -1.74 -0.42 -20.88
N GLY A 189 -0.78 -1.33 -20.63
CA GLY A 189 -0.86 -2.25 -19.50
C GLY A 189 -1.30 -3.67 -19.89
N LEU A 190 -1.56 -4.46 -18.87
CA LEU A 190 -1.85 -5.89 -18.99
C LEU A 190 -2.62 -6.40 -17.76
N VAL A 191 -3.25 -7.57 -17.92
CA VAL A 191 -3.66 -8.42 -16.81
C VAL A 191 -2.62 -9.52 -16.62
N LYS A 192 -2.18 -9.72 -15.37
CA LYS A 192 -1.31 -10.82 -14.97
C LYS A 192 -2.03 -11.66 -13.93
N VAL A 193 -2.07 -12.96 -14.13
CA VAL A 193 -2.68 -13.93 -13.21
C VAL A 193 -1.63 -14.95 -12.80
N LEU A 194 -1.55 -15.23 -11.52
CA LEU A 194 -0.74 -16.28 -10.94
C LEU A 194 -1.70 -17.35 -10.42
N ALA A 195 -1.56 -18.57 -10.87
CA ALA A 195 -2.44 -19.69 -10.52
C ALA A 195 -1.60 -20.86 -9.99
N ASP A 196 -2.17 -21.63 -9.09
CA ASP A 196 -1.57 -22.89 -8.66
C ASP A 196 -1.30 -23.81 -9.86
N LYS A 197 -0.31 -24.70 -9.67
CA LYS A 197 0.16 -25.61 -10.74
C LYS A 197 -0.75 -26.82 -10.90
#